data_1358861a4ad4dd6b3ed0daae74453578
#
_entry.id   1358861a4ad4dd6b3ed0daae74453578
#
_cell.length_a   1.000
_cell.length_b   1.000
_cell.length_c   1.000
_cell.angle_alpha   90.00
_cell.angle_beta   90.00
_cell.angle_gamma   90.00
#
_symmetry.space_group_name_H-M   'P 1'
#
loop_
_entity.id
_entity.type
_entity.pdbx_description
1 polymer ?
#
loop_
_entity_poly.entity_id
_entity_poly.type
_entity_poly.pdbx_seq_one_letter_code
_entity_poly.pdbx_strand_id
1 'polypeptide(L)'
;FGFGMNKEDMFESMKYNAPTMNMLNLKGLGNYEKMMAIEGMGAQVGLEGSQFGTNFSMMLDQMAAGPKQLAMAKSGMKKIAKDILEKSNVDFEFFDKSGKFKGLEGMISELEKLKKIKQEQGDEAASIVADELFGAQAKRTALTIAEKGRAGLEANLKLMREQADLDSRIATKTATL
;
A
#
# COMPACT_ATOMS: atom_id res chain seq x y z
N PHE A 1 11.90 -14.36 5.37
CA PHE A 1 11.04 -13.98 4.26
C PHE A 1 11.85 -13.39 3.12
N GLY A 2 11.41 -13.59 1.89
CA GLY A 2 12.22 -13.35 0.67
C GLY A 2 12.52 -11.88 0.33
N PHE A 3 12.05 -10.90 1.11
CA PHE A 3 12.30 -9.48 0.90
C PHE A 3 12.97 -8.79 2.09
N GLY A 4 13.65 -9.55 2.96
CA GLY A 4 14.47 -9.01 4.05
C GLY A 4 13.72 -8.54 5.29
N MET A 5 12.42 -8.72 5.35
CA MET A 5 11.62 -8.38 6.53
C MET A 5 11.65 -9.54 7.53
N ASN A 6 11.83 -9.27 8.82
CA ASN A 6 11.81 -10.34 9.81
C ASN A 6 10.36 -10.69 10.22
N LYS A 7 10.20 -11.91 10.76
CA LYS A 7 8.90 -12.46 11.11
C LYS A 7 8.17 -11.66 12.18
N GLU A 8 8.90 -11.14 13.16
CA GLU A 8 8.32 -10.36 14.27
C GLU A 8 7.76 -9.03 13.79
N ASP A 9 8.50 -8.32 12.94
CA ASP A 9 8.04 -7.07 12.32
C ASP A 9 6.78 -7.29 11.50
N MET A 10 6.71 -8.40 10.77
CA MET A 10 5.53 -8.76 9.98
C MET A 10 4.30 -9.00 10.86
N PHE A 11 4.45 -9.71 11.96
CA PHE A 11 3.35 -9.96 12.88
C PHE A 11 2.85 -8.69 13.55
N GLU A 12 3.75 -7.78 13.95
CA GLU A 12 3.36 -6.50 14.52
C GLU A 12 2.58 -5.66 13.52
N SER A 13 3.07 -5.56 12.29
CA SER A 13 2.39 -4.84 11.22
C SER A 13 0.99 -5.40 10.97
N MET A 14 0.84 -6.72 10.96
CA MET A 14 -0.45 -7.38 10.77
C MET A 14 -1.43 -7.09 11.90
N LYS A 15 -0.97 -7.02 13.14
CA LYS A 15 -1.82 -6.65 14.29
C LYS A 15 -2.42 -5.26 14.12
N TYR A 16 -1.64 -4.31 13.63
CA TYR A 16 -2.11 -2.95 13.39
C TYR A 16 -3.18 -2.89 12.30
N ASN A 17 -3.06 -3.72 11.28
CA ASN A 17 -3.91 -3.64 10.10
C ASN A 17 -5.18 -4.48 10.18
N ALA A 18 -5.21 -5.52 11.02
CA ALA A 18 -6.32 -6.46 11.05
C ALA A 18 -7.70 -5.81 11.31
N PRO A 19 -7.87 -4.90 12.28
CA PRO A 19 -9.18 -4.27 12.50
C PRO A 19 -9.64 -3.46 11.29
N THR A 20 -8.75 -2.69 10.69
CA THR A 20 -9.06 -1.85 9.52
C THR A 20 -9.35 -2.71 8.28
N MET A 21 -8.62 -3.80 8.10
CA MET A 21 -8.88 -4.75 7.02
C MET A 21 -10.29 -5.34 7.15
N ASN A 22 -10.71 -5.67 8.37
CA ASN A 22 -12.06 -6.15 8.62
C ASN A 22 -13.12 -5.10 8.25
N MET A 23 -12.90 -3.83 8.59
CA MET A 23 -13.80 -2.74 8.23
C MET A 23 -13.93 -2.55 6.73
N LEU A 24 -12.84 -2.76 5.98
CA LEU A 24 -12.82 -2.68 4.52
C LEU A 24 -13.25 -3.97 3.83
N ASN A 25 -13.65 -4.98 4.61
CA ASN A 25 -14.03 -6.31 4.13
C ASN A 25 -12.90 -7.03 3.37
N LEU A 26 -11.67 -6.80 3.78
CA LEU A 26 -10.47 -7.44 3.24
C LEU A 26 -10.15 -8.69 4.06
N LYS A 27 -10.99 -9.72 3.93
CA LYS A 27 -10.86 -10.97 4.66
C LYS A 27 -10.16 -12.03 3.82
N GLY A 28 -9.59 -13.01 4.51
CA GLY A 28 -9.04 -14.19 3.88
C GLY A 28 -7.53 -14.14 3.66
N LEU A 29 -6.97 -15.33 3.43
CA LEU A 29 -5.54 -15.54 3.31
C LEU A 29 -4.91 -14.72 2.18
N GLY A 30 -5.60 -14.62 1.05
CA GLY A 30 -5.11 -13.86 -0.10
C GLY A 30 -4.87 -12.38 0.20
N ASN A 31 -5.75 -11.75 0.98
CA ASN A 31 -5.56 -10.37 1.40
C ASN A 31 -4.43 -10.22 2.43
N TYR A 32 -4.27 -11.17 3.33
CA TYR A 32 -3.13 -11.19 4.25
C TYR A 32 -1.81 -11.30 3.49
N GLU A 33 -1.74 -12.16 2.50
CA GLU A 33 -0.55 -12.29 1.66
C GLU A 33 -0.23 -10.99 0.93
N LYS A 34 -1.24 -10.30 0.39
CA LYS A 34 -1.07 -8.99 -0.25
C LYS A 34 -0.58 -7.94 0.73
N MET A 35 -1.10 -7.94 1.96
CA MET A 35 -0.62 -7.04 3.01
C MET A 35 0.86 -7.25 3.30
N MET A 36 1.28 -8.50 3.46
CA MET A 36 2.68 -8.85 3.69
C MET A 36 3.57 -8.44 2.50
N ALA A 37 3.08 -8.65 1.29
CA ALA A 37 3.80 -8.24 0.07
C ALA A 37 3.96 -6.72 0.00
N ILE A 38 2.94 -5.96 0.38
CA ILE A 38 3.00 -4.48 0.43
C ILE A 38 4.02 -4.03 1.48
N GLU A 39 4.00 -4.63 2.65
CA GLU A 39 4.95 -4.29 3.72
C GLU A 39 6.39 -4.62 3.33
N GLY A 40 6.58 -5.68 2.55
CA GLY A 40 7.86 -6.00 1.96
C GLY A 40 8.44 -4.91 1.06
N MET A 41 7.59 -4.09 0.45
CA MET A 41 8.04 -2.95 -0.35
C MET A 41 8.81 -1.94 0.51
N GLY A 42 8.35 -1.70 1.73
CA GLY A 42 9.03 -0.82 2.68
C GLY A 42 10.39 -1.37 3.09
N ALA A 43 10.43 -2.66 3.43
CA ALA A 43 11.67 -3.33 3.81
C ALA A 43 12.74 -3.24 2.70
N GLN A 44 12.33 -3.39 1.46
CA GLN A 44 13.23 -3.32 0.29
C GLN A 44 13.89 -1.95 0.10
N VAL A 45 13.29 -0.88 0.61
CA VAL A 45 13.85 0.48 0.55
C VAL A 45 14.39 0.94 1.90
N GLY A 46 14.59 0.03 2.85
CA GLY A 46 15.19 0.33 4.14
C GLY A 46 14.25 0.98 5.16
N LEU A 47 12.95 0.96 4.93
CA LEU A 47 11.97 1.44 5.91
C LEU A 47 11.69 0.36 6.96
N GLU A 48 11.62 0.75 8.21
CA GLU A 48 11.30 -0.19 9.28
C GLU A 48 9.88 -0.72 9.13
N GLY A 49 9.71 -2.04 9.29
CA GLY A 49 8.44 -2.73 9.09
C GLY A 49 7.32 -2.18 9.95
N SER A 50 7.59 -1.92 11.23
CA SER A 50 6.59 -1.37 12.15
C SER A 50 6.12 0.03 11.74
N GLN A 51 7.04 0.89 11.33
CA GLN A 51 6.70 2.24 10.89
C GLN A 51 5.96 2.23 9.56
N PHE A 52 6.42 1.44 8.60
CA PHE A 52 5.74 1.29 7.33
C PHE A 52 4.32 0.75 7.52
N GLY A 53 4.17 -0.29 8.35
CA GLY A 53 2.87 -0.87 8.68
C GLY A 53 1.93 0.13 9.34
N THR A 54 2.43 0.92 10.29
CA THR A 54 1.64 1.97 10.95
C THR A 54 1.15 3.02 9.96
N ASN A 55 2.04 3.49 9.08
CA ASN A 55 1.69 4.48 8.07
C ASN A 55 0.69 3.92 7.06
N PHE A 56 0.87 2.67 6.64
CA PHE A 56 -0.08 2.03 5.74
C PHE A 56 -1.44 1.82 6.41
N SER A 57 -1.45 1.47 7.71
CA SER A 57 -2.68 1.41 8.50
C SER A 57 -3.43 2.73 8.51
N MET A 58 -2.72 3.85 8.67
CA MET A 58 -3.33 5.18 8.60
C MET A 58 -3.99 5.43 7.24
N MET A 59 -3.33 5.02 6.15
CA MET A 59 -3.89 5.14 4.81
C MET A 59 -5.17 4.30 4.65
N LEU A 60 -5.17 3.07 5.16
CA LEU A 60 -6.34 2.20 5.14
C LEU A 60 -7.47 2.75 6.01
N ASP A 61 -7.17 3.34 7.16
CA ASP A 61 -8.16 3.98 8.02
C ASP A 61 -8.88 5.10 7.29
N GLN A 62 -8.15 5.89 6.50
CA GLN A 62 -8.75 6.92 5.66
C GLN A 62 -9.70 6.33 4.61
N MET A 63 -9.34 5.17 4.05
CA MET A 63 -10.23 4.45 3.13
C MET A 63 -11.47 3.92 3.88
N ALA A 64 -11.30 3.43 5.09
CA ALA A 64 -12.41 2.92 5.91
C ALA A 64 -13.43 4.02 6.27
N ALA A 65 -13.01 5.29 6.28
CA ALA A 65 -13.91 6.43 6.49
C ALA A 65 -14.92 6.62 5.34
N GLY A 66 -14.67 6.00 4.18
CA GLY A 66 -15.63 5.92 3.09
C GLY A 66 -15.48 6.97 1.99
N PRO A 67 -16.24 6.81 0.90
CA PRO A 67 -16.08 7.67 -0.27
C PRO A 67 -16.49 9.13 -0.02
N LYS A 68 -17.44 9.39 0.86
CA LYS A 68 -17.86 10.76 1.19
C LYS A 68 -16.75 11.53 1.89
N GLN A 69 -16.04 10.88 2.83
CA GLN A 69 -14.91 11.49 3.52
C GLN A 69 -13.75 11.75 2.56
N LEU A 70 -13.50 10.83 1.64
CA LEU A 70 -12.47 11.03 0.61
C LEU A 70 -12.83 12.23 -0.28
N ALA A 71 -14.09 12.36 -0.69
CA ALA A 71 -14.55 13.49 -1.49
C ALA A 71 -14.37 14.82 -0.76
N MET A 72 -14.68 14.86 0.54
CA MET A 72 -14.45 16.04 1.37
C MET A 72 -12.98 16.39 1.49
N ALA A 73 -12.13 15.39 1.70
CA ALA A 73 -10.67 15.58 1.76
C ALA A 73 -10.13 16.14 0.43
N LYS A 74 -10.58 15.60 -0.69
CA LYS A 74 -10.16 16.09 -2.02
C LYS A 74 -10.61 17.54 -2.27
N SER A 75 -11.83 17.89 -1.90
CA SER A 75 -12.34 19.27 -2.06
C SER A 75 -11.62 20.26 -1.13
N GLY A 76 -11.13 19.80 0.01
CA GLY A 76 -10.39 20.60 0.98
C GLY A 76 -8.90 20.76 0.70
N MET A 77 -8.37 20.15 -0.37
CA MET A 77 -6.97 20.27 -0.73
C MET A 77 -6.57 21.72 -1.05
N LYS A 78 -5.32 22.04 -0.78
CA LYS A 78 -4.74 23.33 -1.16
C LYS A 78 -4.76 23.49 -2.68
N LYS A 79 -4.86 24.74 -3.12
CA LYS A 79 -4.91 25.07 -4.54
C LYS A 79 -3.74 24.49 -5.33
N ILE A 80 -2.52 24.52 -4.76
CA ILE A 80 -1.33 23.98 -5.42
C ILE A 80 -1.50 22.48 -5.76
N ALA A 81 -2.08 21.70 -4.85
CA ALA A 81 -2.34 20.28 -5.10
C ALA A 81 -3.42 20.09 -6.16
N LYS A 82 -4.49 20.88 -6.11
CA LYS A 82 -5.56 20.83 -7.12
C LYS A 82 -5.03 21.16 -8.51
N ASP A 83 -4.18 22.16 -8.63
CA ASP A 83 -3.55 22.55 -9.89
C ASP A 83 -2.66 21.45 -10.44
N ILE A 84 -1.90 20.76 -9.58
CA ILE A 84 -1.07 19.62 -9.98
C ILE A 84 -1.94 18.49 -10.55
N LEU A 85 -3.00 18.14 -9.85
CA LEU A 85 -3.93 17.09 -10.28
C LEU A 85 -4.58 17.42 -11.62
N GLU A 86 -5.01 18.66 -11.78
CA GLU A 86 -5.62 19.15 -13.04
C GLU A 86 -4.63 19.08 -14.19
N LYS A 87 -3.39 19.54 -13.97
CA LYS A 87 -2.35 19.55 -15.00
C LYS A 87 -2.00 18.15 -15.51
N SER A 88 -1.97 17.17 -14.64
CA SER A 88 -1.71 15.77 -15.01
C SER A 88 -2.97 14.99 -15.35
N ASN A 89 -4.14 15.62 -15.27
CA ASN A 89 -5.44 14.98 -15.48
C ASN A 89 -5.59 13.72 -14.60
N VAL A 90 -5.27 13.85 -13.32
CA VAL A 90 -5.32 12.77 -12.35
C VAL A 90 -6.42 13.02 -11.33
N ASP A 91 -7.24 12.00 -11.09
CA ASP A 91 -8.12 11.92 -9.94
C ASP A 91 -7.93 10.55 -9.27
N PHE A 92 -8.00 10.52 -7.94
CA PHE A 92 -7.84 9.28 -7.19
C PHE A 92 -9.22 8.73 -6.82
N GLU A 93 -9.53 7.56 -7.35
CA GLU A 93 -10.82 6.89 -7.15
C GLU A 93 -10.62 5.55 -6.46
N PHE A 94 -10.54 5.57 -5.11
CA PHE A 94 -10.32 4.36 -4.31
C PHE A 94 -11.58 3.51 -4.14
N PHE A 95 -12.74 4.03 -4.53
CA PHE A 95 -14.03 3.35 -4.43
C PHE A 95 -14.66 3.20 -5.81
N ASP A 96 -15.38 2.10 -6.00
CA ASP A 96 -16.13 1.89 -7.24
C ASP A 96 -17.43 2.71 -7.26
N LYS A 97 -18.20 2.60 -8.34
CA LYS A 97 -19.46 3.35 -8.51
C LYS A 97 -20.51 3.02 -7.45
N SER A 98 -20.44 1.82 -6.84
CA SER A 98 -21.34 1.42 -5.77
C SER A 98 -20.89 1.91 -4.38
N GLY A 99 -19.75 2.58 -4.30
CA GLY A 99 -19.18 3.06 -3.04
C GLY A 99 -18.33 2.01 -2.32
N LYS A 100 -18.02 0.89 -2.96
CA LYS A 100 -17.22 -0.18 -2.39
C LYS A 100 -15.72 0.07 -2.64
N PHE A 101 -14.89 -0.16 -1.62
CA PHE A 101 -13.44 -0.06 -1.75
C PHE A 101 -12.93 -1.03 -2.80
N LYS A 102 -12.03 -0.55 -3.67
CA LYS A 102 -11.48 -1.33 -4.80
C LYS A 102 -10.50 -2.42 -4.39
N GLY A 103 -10.24 -2.59 -3.11
CA GLY A 103 -9.29 -3.57 -2.60
C GLY A 103 -7.86 -3.08 -2.64
N LEU A 104 -6.94 -3.91 -2.14
CA LEU A 104 -5.53 -3.55 -2.07
C LEU A 104 -4.91 -3.36 -3.45
N GLU A 105 -5.26 -4.20 -4.41
CA GLU A 105 -4.77 -4.07 -5.78
C GLU A 105 -5.28 -2.80 -6.44
N GLY A 106 -6.56 -2.49 -6.28
CA GLY A 106 -7.15 -1.26 -6.80
C GLY A 106 -6.52 -0.02 -6.17
N MET A 107 -6.25 -0.07 -4.87
CA MET A 107 -5.56 1.02 -4.17
C MET A 107 -4.17 1.26 -4.73
N ILE A 108 -3.40 0.20 -4.96
CA ILE A 108 -2.06 0.32 -5.55
C ILE A 108 -2.14 0.92 -6.94
N SER A 109 -3.10 0.48 -7.76
CA SER A 109 -3.29 1.02 -9.12
C SER A 109 -3.59 2.52 -9.08
N GLU A 110 -4.40 2.97 -8.12
CA GLU A 110 -4.65 4.40 -7.94
C GLU A 110 -3.41 5.14 -7.48
N LEU A 111 -2.66 4.58 -6.53
CA LEU A 111 -1.41 5.20 -6.04
C LEU A 111 -0.35 5.31 -7.14
N GLU A 112 -0.35 4.44 -8.14
CA GLU A 112 0.55 4.56 -9.30
C GLU A 112 0.36 5.88 -10.05
N LYS A 113 -0.77 6.54 -9.91
CA LYS A 113 -1.01 7.88 -10.48
C LYS A 113 -0.06 8.93 -9.90
N LEU A 114 0.45 8.73 -8.68
CA LEU A 114 1.51 9.57 -8.12
C LEU A 114 2.79 9.48 -8.95
N LYS A 115 3.09 8.31 -9.49
CA LYS A 115 4.24 8.11 -10.37
C LYS A 115 4.07 8.89 -11.69
N LYS A 116 2.86 8.92 -12.24
CA LYS A 116 2.55 9.75 -13.41
C LYS A 116 2.81 11.23 -13.12
N ILE A 117 2.35 11.73 -11.97
CA ILE A 117 2.59 13.11 -11.56
C ILE A 117 4.10 13.40 -11.46
N LYS A 118 4.85 12.49 -10.85
CA LYS A 118 6.30 12.58 -10.73
C LYS A 118 6.97 12.68 -12.10
N GLN A 119 6.57 11.86 -13.04
CA GLN A 119 7.13 11.84 -14.40
C GLN A 119 6.81 13.11 -15.17
N GLU A 120 5.62 13.67 -14.99
CA GLU A 120 5.17 14.87 -15.73
C GLU A 120 5.55 16.18 -15.07
N GLN A 121 5.60 16.23 -13.74
CA GLN A 121 5.75 17.47 -12.97
C GLN A 121 6.88 17.44 -11.94
N GLY A 122 7.53 16.29 -11.74
CA GLY A 122 8.67 16.15 -10.83
C GLY A 122 8.31 15.60 -9.45
N ASP A 123 9.36 15.33 -8.66
CA ASP A 123 9.26 14.71 -7.33
C ASP A 123 8.47 15.56 -6.34
N GLU A 124 8.71 16.87 -6.35
CA GLU A 124 8.07 17.80 -5.44
C GLU A 124 6.54 17.81 -5.64
N ALA A 125 6.09 17.82 -6.89
CA ALA A 125 4.66 17.78 -7.21
C ALA A 125 4.00 16.52 -6.68
N ALA A 126 4.60 15.36 -6.88
CA ALA A 126 4.10 14.09 -6.36
C ALA A 126 4.08 14.09 -4.83
N SER A 127 5.10 14.64 -4.20
CA SER A 127 5.19 14.75 -2.74
C SER A 127 4.09 15.65 -2.17
N ILE A 128 3.82 16.79 -2.82
CA ILE A 128 2.74 17.70 -2.41
C ILE A 128 1.38 16.98 -2.44
N VAL A 129 1.09 16.26 -3.51
CA VAL A 129 -0.18 15.53 -3.64
C VAL A 129 -0.28 14.41 -2.60
N ALA A 130 0.78 13.63 -2.41
CA ALA A 130 0.80 12.55 -1.43
C ALA A 130 0.61 13.09 -0.01
N ASP A 131 1.22 14.24 0.32
CA ASP A 131 1.06 14.89 1.61
C ASP A 131 -0.39 15.34 1.85
N GLU A 132 -1.01 15.96 0.84
CA GLU A 132 -2.41 16.39 0.94
C GLU A 132 -3.38 15.21 1.04
N LEU A 133 -3.10 14.08 0.39
CA LEU A 133 -3.95 12.89 0.47
C LEU A 133 -3.82 12.15 1.81
N PHE A 134 -2.59 11.94 2.28
CA PHE A 134 -2.32 10.99 3.36
C PHE A 134 -1.61 11.60 4.56
N GLY A 135 -1.19 12.87 4.48
CA GLY A 135 -0.45 13.55 5.53
C GLY A 135 1.06 13.31 5.46
N ALA A 136 1.79 14.13 6.22
CA ALA A 136 3.24 14.15 6.19
C ALA A 136 3.89 12.83 6.61
N GLN A 137 3.26 12.09 7.53
CA GLN A 137 3.81 10.83 8.03
C GLN A 137 3.64 9.68 7.02
N ALA A 138 2.52 9.63 6.31
CA ALA A 138 2.20 8.53 5.39
C ALA A 138 2.63 8.81 3.95
N LYS A 139 3.00 10.04 3.58
CA LYS A 139 3.35 10.37 2.20
C LYS A 139 4.48 9.53 1.63
N ARG A 140 5.51 9.24 2.43
CA ARG A 140 6.65 8.43 1.99
C ARG A 140 6.22 6.99 1.71
N THR A 141 5.35 6.44 2.56
CA THR A 141 4.76 5.11 2.34
C THR A 141 3.96 5.09 1.04
N ALA A 142 3.10 6.09 0.81
CA ALA A 142 2.32 6.20 -0.42
C ALA A 142 3.20 6.30 -1.66
N LEU A 143 4.25 7.12 -1.63
CA LEU A 143 5.19 7.28 -2.75
C LEU A 143 5.98 6.00 -3.01
N THR A 144 6.37 5.27 -1.97
CA THR A 144 7.06 3.98 -2.10
C THR A 144 6.16 2.95 -2.78
N ILE A 145 4.91 2.84 -2.35
CA ILE A 145 3.94 1.93 -2.96
C ILE A 145 3.67 2.31 -4.42
N ALA A 146 3.55 3.61 -4.69
CA ALA A 146 3.35 4.11 -6.05
C ALA A 146 4.51 3.73 -6.98
N GLU A 147 5.75 3.85 -6.49
CA GLU A 147 6.95 3.53 -7.26
C GLU A 147 7.06 2.03 -7.54
N LYS A 148 6.78 1.19 -6.55
CA LYS A 148 6.80 -0.27 -6.70
C LYS A 148 5.60 -0.76 -7.52
N GLY A 149 4.42 -0.22 -7.29
CA GLY A 149 3.21 -0.46 -8.05
C GLY A 149 2.71 -1.90 -8.02
N ARG A 150 1.84 -2.21 -8.95
CA ARG A 150 1.30 -3.58 -9.13
C ARG A 150 2.41 -4.57 -9.45
N ALA A 151 3.42 -4.18 -10.21
CA ALA A 151 4.56 -5.04 -10.51
C ALA A 151 5.32 -5.43 -9.25
N GLY A 152 5.52 -4.50 -8.32
CA GLY A 152 6.15 -4.78 -7.03
C GLY A 152 5.32 -5.72 -6.16
N LEU A 153 4.00 -5.55 -6.16
CA LEU A 153 3.10 -6.47 -5.46
C LEU A 153 3.24 -7.90 -5.99
N GLU A 154 3.14 -8.07 -7.30
CA GLU A 154 3.24 -9.38 -7.94
C GLU A 154 4.63 -10.03 -7.71
N ALA A 155 5.70 -9.25 -7.80
CA ALA A 155 7.06 -9.75 -7.53
C ALA A 155 7.19 -10.25 -6.10
N ASN A 156 6.67 -9.51 -5.11
CA ASN A 156 6.74 -9.91 -3.71
C ASN A 156 5.85 -11.13 -3.41
N LEU A 157 4.68 -11.21 -4.01
CA LEU A 157 3.83 -12.40 -3.90
C LEU A 157 4.54 -13.64 -4.45
N LYS A 158 5.25 -13.50 -5.57
CA LYS A 158 6.03 -14.58 -6.16
C LYS A 158 7.15 -15.02 -5.23
N LEU A 159 7.91 -14.08 -4.66
CA LEU A 159 8.97 -14.38 -3.68
C LEU A 159 8.44 -15.13 -2.46
N MET A 160 7.28 -14.73 -1.96
CA MET A 160 6.63 -15.39 -0.82
C MET A 160 6.26 -16.84 -1.16
N ARG A 161 5.72 -17.09 -2.35
CA ARG A 161 5.37 -18.44 -2.82
C ARG A 161 6.60 -19.32 -2.99
N GLU A 162 7.67 -18.79 -3.56
CA GLU A 162 8.94 -19.48 -3.73
C GLU A 162 9.56 -19.84 -2.37
N GLN A 163 9.51 -18.93 -1.40
CA GLN A 163 9.99 -19.19 -0.05
C GLN A 163 9.17 -20.26 0.66
N ALA A 164 7.87 -20.21 0.54
CA ALA A 164 6.97 -21.23 1.12
C ALA A 164 7.23 -22.61 0.51
N ASP A 165 7.46 -22.68 -0.80
CA ASP A 165 7.78 -23.92 -1.49
C ASP A 165 9.12 -24.50 -1.02
N LEU A 166 10.14 -23.65 -0.87
CA LEU A 166 11.45 -24.06 -0.34
C LEU A 166 11.33 -24.58 1.09
N ASP A 167 10.61 -23.88 1.95
CA ASP A 167 10.38 -24.28 3.34
C ASP A 167 9.67 -25.63 3.41
N SER A 168 8.68 -25.86 2.55
CA SER A 168 7.99 -27.14 2.45
C SER A 168 8.93 -28.28 2.04
N ARG A 169 9.81 -28.06 1.08
CA ARG A 169 10.81 -29.05 0.66
C ARG A 169 11.80 -29.39 1.77
N ILE A 170 12.27 -28.38 2.50
CA ILE A 170 13.17 -28.57 3.64
C ILE A 170 12.47 -29.39 4.74
N ALA A 171 11.23 -29.06 5.07
CA ALA A 171 10.44 -29.80 6.07
C ALA A 171 10.25 -31.26 5.67
N THR A 172 9.96 -31.54 4.39
CA THR A 172 9.82 -32.90 3.87
C THR A 172 11.12 -33.69 4.02
N LYS A 173 12.26 -33.10 3.65
CA LYS A 173 13.57 -33.76 3.80
C LYS A 173 13.89 -34.05 5.25
N THR A 174 13.65 -33.11 6.15
CA THR A 174 13.89 -33.27 7.58
C THR A 174 13.03 -34.40 8.16
N ALA A 175 11.78 -34.51 7.74
CA ALA A 175 10.85 -35.55 8.21
C ALA A 175 11.26 -36.96 7.75
N THR A 176 12.01 -37.10 6.66
CA THR A 176 12.43 -38.41 6.14
C THR A 176 13.80 -38.86 6.66
N LEU A 177 14.50 -38.03 7.40
CA LEU A 177 15.75 -38.38 8.06
C LEU A 177 15.48 -38.95 9.45
#